data_b4f1250e5f8d24a09070559db7d1c57f
#
_entry.id   b4f1250e5f8d24a09070559db7d1c57f
#
_cell.length_a   1.000
_cell.length_b   1.000
_cell.length_c   1.000
_cell.angle_alpha   90.00
_cell.angle_beta   90.00
_cell.angle_gamma   90.00
#
_symmetry.space_group_name_H-M   'P 1'
#
loop_
_entity.id
_entity.type
_entity.pdbx_description
1 polymer ?
#
loop_
_entity_poly.entity_id
_entity_poly.type
_entity_poly.pdbx_seq_one_letter_code
_entity_poly.pdbx_strand_id
1 'polypeptide(L)'
;EMTSSLVGSEMCIRDRKYAEKLLDGLNEIDWPESTKEIERNWIGKSVGAEVNFKIANSNNLEFTVFTTRPDTLFGATYCVLSPEHALISKITTPGQKQAVEDYIKQAALKSDLERTELNKDKTGVFTGSYAINPVNNKEIPIWISDYVLVTYGTGAIMAVPAHDTRDYEFATKFNLPIIQVVDGDNVDLSKEAFTDVSTGKLINSGFLNGLEVKDAKKKVIEYLEEHNIGAKKVNYKLRDWVFSRQRYWGEPIPMVHCEKCGWVPIPEEELPLQLPEVEDFEPGENGESPLAKMTDWINTTCPHCGAPAKRETDTMPQWAGSSWYFLRYMDPHNDKALASKEALEYWSPVDWYNGGMEHTTLHLLYSRFWHKFLYDIGVVPTKEPYQKRTSHGMILGDNGEKMSKSKGNVINPDDMVKEYGADALRVYEMFMGPIDAAKPWDPNGIDGSKKFLDRVWRLYKE
;
A
#
# COMPACT_ATOMS: atom_id res chain seq x y z
N GLU A 1 9.32 6.68 14.24
CA GLU A 1 8.24 7.52 14.80
C GLU A 1 6.90 6.82 14.57
N MET A 2 6.23 6.46 15.65
CA MET A 2 4.85 5.98 15.61
C MET A 2 3.92 7.19 15.63
N THR A 3 2.93 7.21 14.76
CA THR A 3 1.90 8.25 14.75
C THR A 3 0.56 7.63 15.06
N SER A 4 -0.15 8.21 16.01
CA SER A 4 -1.55 7.91 16.26
C SER A 4 -2.40 8.65 15.24
N SER A 5 -3.29 7.95 14.55
CA SER A 5 -4.29 8.54 13.68
C SER A 5 -5.52 8.92 14.51
N LEU A 6 -6.13 10.06 14.20
CA LEU A 6 -7.21 10.69 15.00
C LEU A 6 -8.60 10.03 14.86
N VAL A 7 -8.71 8.89 14.21
CA VAL A 7 -9.98 8.15 14.09
C VAL A 7 -9.78 6.75 14.66
N GLY A 8 -9.99 6.62 15.97
CA GLY A 8 -9.71 5.42 16.72
C GLY A 8 -8.20 5.22 16.91
N SER A 9 -7.75 4.76 18.03
CA SER A 9 -6.35 4.61 18.46
C SER A 9 -5.47 3.66 17.60
N GLU A 10 -5.49 3.78 16.29
CA GLU A 10 -4.67 2.94 15.41
C GLU A 10 -3.22 3.42 15.37
N MET A 11 -2.30 2.52 15.71
CA MET A 11 -0.86 2.78 15.57
C MET A 11 -0.35 2.36 14.20
N CYS A 12 0.38 3.27 13.55
CA CYS A 12 0.99 3.06 12.25
C CYS A 12 2.52 3.19 12.32
N ILE A 13 3.23 2.35 11.57
CA ILE A 13 4.64 2.52 11.29
C ILE A 13 4.78 3.24 9.93
N ARG A 14 5.65 4.25 9.88
CA ARG A 14 5.94 5.00 8.63
C ARG A 14 6.87 4.21 7.71
N ASP A 15 6.45 3.04 7.27
CA ASP A 15 7.22 2.19 6.35
C ASP A 15 7.43 2.83 4.97
N ARG A 16 6.61 3.80 4.57
CA ARG A 16 6.84 4.64 3.38
C ARG A 16 8.23 5.29 3.34
N LYS A 17 8.86 5.57 4.49
CA LYS A 17 10.24 6.06 4.54
C LYS A 17 11.24 5.05 3.97
N TYR A 18 10.88 3.78 3.92
CA TYR A 18 11.67 2.69 3.37
C TYR A 18 11.33 2.31 1.93
N ALA A 19 10.33 2.98 1.32
CA ALA A 19 9.84 2.65 -0.01
C ALA A 19 10.96 2.57 -1.06
N GLU A 20 11.89 3.54 -1.08
CA GLU A 20 13.03 3.53 -2.00
C GLU A 20 14.00 2.38 -1.70
N LYS A 21 14.34 2.15 -0.43
CA LYS A 21 15.22 1.03 -0.02
C LYS A 21 14.60 -0.33 -0.35
N LEU A 22 13.25 -0.44 -0.27
CA LEU A 22 12.52 -1.65 -0.66
C LEU A 22 12.60 -1.90 -2.16
N LEU A 23 12.49 -0.83 -2.98
CA LEU A 23 12.63 -0.93 -4.44
C LEU A 23 14.06 -1.25 -4.86
N ASP A 24 15.04 -0.56 -4.30
CA ASP A 24 16.46 -0.76 -4.64
C ASP A 24 16.91 -2.18 -4.30
N GLY A 25 16.51 -2.71 -3.15
CA GLY A 25 16.85 -4.05 -2.71
C GLY A 25 16.33 -5.16 -3.62
N LEU A 26 15.26 -4.93 -4.41
CA LEU A 26 14.79 -5.91 -5.39
C LEU A 26 15.82 -6.22 -6.48
N ASN A 27 16.80 -5.35 -6.68
CA ASN A 27 17.88 -5.57 -7.65
C ASN A 27 19.01 -6.45 -7.09
N GLU A 28 19.06 -6.66 -5.78
CA GLU A 28 20.12 -7.38 -5.07
C GLU A 28 19.75 -8.85 -4.78
N ILE A 29 18.50 -9.28 -5.04
CA ILE A 29 17.96 -10.59 -4.67
C ILE A 29 17.58 -11.45 -5.87
N ASP A 30 17.73 -12.76 -5.73
CA ASP A 30 17.38 -13.78 -6.75
C ASP A 30 15.92 -14.22 -6.58
N TRP A 31 15.01 -13.33 -6.93
CA TRP A 31 13.56 -13.57 -6.88
C TRP A 31 12.97 -13.59 -8.29
N PRO A 32 11.88 -14.35 -8.53
CA PRO A 32 11.15 -14.30 -9.81
C PRO A 32 10.75 -12.87 -10.17
N GLU A 33 10.94 -12.48 -11.43
CA GLU A 33 10.64 -11.10 -11.86
C GLU A 33 9.17 -10.73 -11.65
N SER A 34 8.26 -11.69 -11.82
CA SER A 34 6.84 -11.51 -11.52
C SER A 34 6.58 -11.09 -10.06
N THR A 35 7.32 -11.67 -9.12
CA THR A 35 7.23 -11.29 -7.69
C THR A 35 7.77 -9.88 -7.46
N LYS A 36 8.91 -9.54 -8.08
CA LYS A 36 9.51 -8.20 -8.00
C LYS A 36 8.58 -7.12 -8.59
N GLU A 37 7.94 -7.41 -9.71
CA GLU A 37 6.99 -6.49 -10.34
C GLU A 37 5.73 -6.27 -9.50
N ILE A 38 5.21 -7.30 -8.86
CA ILE A 38 4.08 -7.15 -7.94
C ILE A 38 4.46 -6.22 -6.77
N GLU A 39 5.65 -6.37 -6.18
CA GLU A 39 6.10 -5.46 -5.12
C GLU A 39 6.35 -4.04 -5.64
N ARG A 40 7.00 -3.87 -6.81
CA ARG A 40 7.18 -2.54 -7.43
C ARG A 40 5.84 -1.84 -7.66
N ASN A 41 4.86 -2.57 -8.18
CA ASN A 41 3.52 -2.03 -8.43
C ASN A 41 2.76 -1.71 -7.14
N TRP A 42 2.97 -2.49 -6.09
CA TRP A 42 2.37 -2.25 -4.78
C TRP A 42 2.96 -1.01 -4.10
N ILE A 43 4.29 -0.90 -4.09
CA ILE A 43 5.00 0.28 -3.60
C ILE A 43 4.61 1.50 -4.45
N GLY A 44 4.49 1.30 -5.76
CA GLY A 44 3.90 2.25 -6.69
C GLY A 44 4.61 3.59 -6.71
N LYS A 45 5.94 3.59 -6.92
CA LYS A 45 6.72 4.81 -7.09
C LYS A 45 6.24 5.58 -8.31
N SER A 46 5.90 6.83 -8.12
CA SER A 46 5.56 7.76 -9.18
C SER A 46 6.43 9.02 -9.10
N VAL A 47 7.02 9.37 -10.24
CA VAL A 47 7.83 10.59 -10.36
C VAL A 47 7.04 11.62 -11.15
N GLY A 48 6.90 12.80 -10.58
CA GLY A 48 6.15 13.90 -11.19
C GLY A 48 6.60 15.24 -10.66
N ALA A 49 5.66 16.18 -10.59
CA ALA A 49 5.87 17.49 -10.01
C ALA A 49 4.72 17.89 -9.08
N GLU A 50 5.04 18.60 -8.02
CA GLU A 50 4.11 19.47 -7.33
C GLU A 50 4.05 20.80 -8.08
N VAL A 51 2.84 21.32 -8.27
CA VAL A 51 2.59 22.58 -8.99
C VAL A 51 1.64 23.44 -8.17
N ASN A 52 2.01 24.70 -7.94
CA ASN A 52 1.24 25.63 -7.14
C ASN A 52 0.31 26.45 -8.05
N PHE A 53 -0.97 26.42 -7.76
CA PHE A 53 -2.00 27.18 -8.45
C PHE A 53 -2.48 28.31 -7.54
N LYS A 54 -2.30 29.56 -7.95
CA LYS A 54 -2.89 30.71 -7.27
C LYS A 54 -4.37 30.80 -7.58
N ILE A 55 -5.15 31.25 -6.61
CA ILE A 55 -6.59 31.47 -6.77
C ILE A 55 -6.82 32.91 -7.23
N ALA A 56 -7.53 33.08 -8.36
CA ALA A 56 -7.84 34.36 -8.93
C ALA A 56 -8.65 35.22 -7.93
N ASN A 57 -8.39 36.52 -7.92
CA ASN A 57 -9.09 37.50 -7.08
C ASN A 57 -9.08 37.18 -5.57
N SER A 58 -8.08 36.44 -5.10
CA SER A 58 -7.89 36.11 -3.70
C SER A 58 -6.67 36.84 -3.11
N ASN A 59 -6.65 36.99 -1.77
CA ASN A 59 -5.49 37.56 -1.06
C ASN A 59 -4.40 36.49 -0.91
N ASN A 60 -3.71 36.15 -2.02
CA ASN A 60 -2.62 35.17 -2.09
C ASN A 60 -2.98 33.76 -1.64
N LEU A 61 -4.23 33.31 -1.79
CA LEU A 61 -4.58 31.93 -1.58
C LEU A 61 -4.04 31.09 -2.76
N GLU A 62 -3.49 29.94 -2.42
CA GLU A 62 -2.99 28.97 -3.39
C GLU A 62 -3.23 27.54 -2.90
N PHE A 63 -3.19 26.59 -3.82
CA PHE A 63 -3.17 25.18 -3.53
C PHE A 63 -2.14 24.47 -4.41
N THR A 64 -1.64 23.34 -3.94
CA THR A 64 -0.65 22.54 -4.65
C THR A 64 -1.32 21.29 -5.22
N VAL A 65 -1.01 20.95 -6.45
CA VAL A 65 -1.39 19.68 -7.08
C VAL A 65 -0.15 18.83 -7.31
N PHE A 66 -0.29 17.51 -7.20
CA PHE A 66 0.72 16.57 -7.67
C PHE A 66 0.27 15.97 -9.00
N THR A 67 1.17 15.96 -9.99
CA THR A 67 0.91 15.34 -11.29
C THR A 67 2.10 14.52 -11.78
N THR A 68 1.85 13.36 -12.38
CA THR A 68 2.85 12.55 -13.12
C THR A 68 3.01 13.03 -14.57
N ARG A 69 2.12 13.96 -15.00
CA ARG A 69 2.09 14.52 -16.34
C ARG A 69 2.26 16.04 -16.32
N PRO A 70 3.35 16.59 -15.75
CA PRO A 70 3.60 18.03 -15.77
C PRO A 70 3.77 18.58 -17.19
N ASP A 71 4.15 17.74 -18.16
CA ASP A 71 4.22 18.06 -19.59
C ASP A 71 2.89 18.54 -20.17
N THR A 72 1.76 18.09 -19.62
CA THR A 72 0.43 18.47 -20.12
C THR A 72 -0.19 19.69 -19.43
N LEU A 73 0.55 20.39 -18.60
CA LEU A 73 0.08 21.52 -17.78
C LEU A 73 -0.58 22.64 -18.60
N PHE A 74 -0.13 22.89 -19.83
CA PHE A 74 -0.75 23.84 -20.76
C PHE A 74 -2.17 23.45 -21.20
N GLY A 75 -2.50 22.16 -21.12
CA GLY A 75 -3.81 21.59 -21.44
C GLY A 75 -4.74 21.49 -20.23
N ALA A 76 -4.33 21.95 -19.05
CA ALA A 76 -5.19 21.97 -17.89
C ALA A 76 -6.29 23.03 -18.09
N THR A 77 -7.55 22.58 -18.09
CA THR A 77 -8.73 23.41 -18.35
C THR A 77 -9.62 23.62 -17.15
N TYR A 78 -9.40 22.89 -16.08
CA TYR A 78 -10.03 23.09 -14.77
C TYR A 78 -9.18 22.44 -13.68
N CYS A 79 -9.49 22.77 -12.41
CA CYS A 79 -8.95 22.11 -11.23
C CYS A 79 -10.09 21.47 -10.43
N VAL A 80 -9.79 20.39 -9.72
CA VAL A 80 -10.75 19.74 -8.83
C VAL A 80 -10.13 19.60 -7.44
N LEU A 81 -10.89 20.01 -6.43
CA LEU A 81 -10.56 19.80 -5.01
C LEU A 81 -11.42 18.69 -4.43
N SER A 82 -10.87 17.96 -3.48
CA SER A 82 -11.64 17.04 -2.63
C SER A 82 -12.71 17.80 -1.86
N PRO A 83 -13.91 17.25 -1.64
CA PRO A 83 -14.96 17.87 -0.82
C PRO A 83 -14.52 18.27 0.59
N GLU A 84 -13.50 17.61 1.15
CA GLU A 84 -12.94 17.85 2.48
C GLU A 84 -11.79 18.87 2.49
N HIS A 85 -11.42 19.43 1.34
CA HIS A 85 -10.26 20.32 1.25
C HIS A 85 -10.49 21.64 2.00
N ALA A 86 -9.53 22.04 2.86
CA ALA A 86 -9.65 23.16 3.77
C ALA A 86 -9.89 24.55 3.10
N LEU A 87 -9.57 24.68 1.81
CA LEU A 87 -9.78 25.92 1.07
C LEU A 87 -11.24 26.11 0.60
N ILE A 88 -12.06 25.07 0.52
CA ILE A 88 -13.40 25.16 -0.09
C ILE A 88 -14.23 26.24 0.58
N SER A 89 -14.27 26.28 1.91
CA SER A 89 -15.02 27.28 2.67
C SER A 89 -14.57 28.72 2.39
N LYS A 90 -13.31 28.92 1.96
CA LYS A 90 -12.70 30.22 1.72
C LYS A 90 -12.90 30.70 0.28
N ILE A 91 -13.05 29.77 -0.67
CA ILE A 91 -13.10 30.08 -2.11
C ILE A 91 -14.50 29.93 -2.71
N THR A 92 -15.42 29.32 -2.00
CA THR A 92 -16.80 29.17 -2.49
C THR A 92 -17.49 30.51 -2.52
N THR A 93 -17.97 30.91 -3.70
CA THR A 93 -18.72 32.16 -3.85
C THR A 93 -20.11 32.07 -3.22
N PRO A 94 -20.71 33.21 -2.79
CA PRO A 94 -22.04 33.19 -2.17
C PRO A 94 -23.11 32.48 -3.01
N GLY A 95 -23.06 32.63 -4.35
CA GLY A 95 -24.02 32.00 -5.26
C GLY A 95 -23.89 30.48 -5.37
N GLN A 96 -22.72 29.91 -5.00
CA GLN A 96 -22.46 28.46 -5.06
C GLN A 96 -22.51 27.80 -3.68
N LYS A 97 -22.65 28.58 -2.62
CA LYS A 97 -22.52 28.09 -1.24
C LYS A 97 -23.43 26.90 -0.92
N GLN A 98 -24.72 27.03 -1.24
CA GLN A 98 -25.69 25.98 -0.94
C GLN A 98 -25.39 24.69 -1.72
N ALA A 99 -25.10 24.79 -3.02
CA ALA A 99 -24.79 23.63 -3.85
C ALA A 99 -23.52 22.90 -3.39
N VAL A 100 -22.48 23.65 -2.99
CA VAL A 100 -21.21 23.12 -2.46
C VAL A 100 -21.45 22.42 -1.12
N GLU A 101 -22.16 23.03 -0.18
CA GLU A 101 -22.48 22.44 1.13
C GLU A 101 -23.30 21.14 1.00
N ASP A 102 -24.27 21.11 0.12
CA ASP A 102 -25.10 19.92 -0.12
C ASP A 102 -24.27 18.80 -0.76
N TYR A 103 -23.37 19.15 -1.69
CA TYR A 103 -22.48 18.16 -2.30
C TYR A 103 -21.49 17.56 -1.29
N ILE A 104 -20.91 18.38 -0.39
CA ILE A 104 -20.02 17.91 0.67
C ILE A 104 -20.73 16.89 1.57
N LYS A 105 -21.99 17.17 1.97
CA LYS A 105 -22.81 16.25 2.78
C LYS A 105 -23.04 14.93 2.05
N GLN A 106 -23.36 14.97 0.76
CA GLN A 106 -23.55 13.76 -0.04
C GLN A 106 -22.25 12.95 -0.20
N ALA A 107 -21.13 13.61 -0.45
CA ALA A 107 -19.83 12.94 -0.57
C ALA A 107 -19.39 12.28 0.74
N ALA A 108 -19.68 12.89 1.88
CA ALA A 108 -19.35 12.35 3.21
C ALA A 108 -20.07 11.03 3.56
N LEU A 109 -21.15 10.69 2.85
CA LEU A 109 -21.88 9.43 3.02
C LEU A 109 -21.24 8.26 2.25
N LYS A 110 -20.25 8.51 1.39
CA LYS A 110 -19.61 7.51 0.54
C LYS A 110 -18.25 7.12 1.12
N SER A 111 -17.94 5.83 1.07
CA SER A 111 -16.57 5.34 1.37
C SER A 111 -15.58 5.72 0.27
N ASP A 112 -14.28 5.74 0.58
CA ASP A 112 -13.21 6.00 -0.41
C ASP A 112 -13.25 5.02 -1.58
N LEU A 113 -13.64 3.77 -1.33
CA LEU A 113 -13.79 2.75 -2.38
C LEU A 113 -14.92 3.10 -3.34
N GLU A 114 -16.08 3.47 -2.83
CA GLU A 114 -17.23 3.88 -3.66
C GLU A 114 -16.95 5.15 -4.45
N ARG A 115 -16.14 6.06 -3.91
CA ARG A 115 -15.76 7.32 -4.57
C ARG A 115 -14.79 7.09 -5.74
N THR A 116 -13.94 6.06 -5.66
CA THR A 116 -12.88 5.79 -6.65
C THR A 116 -13.25 4.74 -7.71
N GLU A 117 -14.44 4.14 -7.65
CA GLU A 117 -14.92 3.22 -8.69
C GLU A 117 -14.96 3.89 -10.07
N LEU A 118 -14.25 3.30 -11.04
CA LEU A 118 -14.06 3.87 -12.38
C LEU A 118 -15.35 3.96 -13.21
N ASN A 119 -16.32 3.12 -12.94
CA ASN A 119 -17.56 2.98 -13.75
C ASN A 119 -18.74 3.82 -13.27
N LYS A 120 -18.54 4.73 -12.30
CA LYS A 120 -19.60 5.61 -11.83
C LYS A 120 -19.66 6.91 -12.61
N ASP A 121 -20.88 7.41 -12.77
CA ASP A 121 -21.14 8.75 -13.28
C ASP A 121 -20.33 9.80 -12.51
N LYS A 122 -19.54 10.60 -13.23
CA LYS A 122 -18.78 11.69 -12.62
C LYS A 122 -19.73 12.75 -12.09
N THR A 123 -19.56 13.12 -10.82
CA THR A 123 -20.33 14.17 -10.15
C THR A 123 -19.40 15.28 -9.69
N GLY A 124 -19.91 16.48 -9.58
CA GLY A 124 -19.14 17.61 -9.09
C GLY A 124 -19.94 18.90 -9.07
N VAL A 125 -19.43 19.89 -8.35
CA VAL A 125 -20.04 21.21 -8.23
C VAL A 125 -18.97 22.30 -8.45
N PHE A 126 -19.29 23.30 -9.23
CA PHE A 126 -18.42 24.47 -9.42
C PHE A 126 -18.42 25.33 -8.16
N THR A 127 -17.24 25.76 -7.70
CA THR A 127 -17.10 26.60 -6.49
C THR A 127 -17.42 28.06 -6.71
N GLY A 128 -17.50 28.50 -7.96
CA GLY A 128 -17.62 29.91 -8.35
C GLY A 128 -16.27 30.62 -8.46
N SER A 129 -15.16 29.97 -8.12
CA SER A 129 -13.81 30.52 -8.14
C SER A 129 -12.93 29.90 -9.23
N TYR A 130 -11.85 30.61 -9.58
CA TYR A 130 -10.92 30.20 -10.63
C TYR A 130 -9.50 30.10 -10.08
N ALA A 131 -8.74 29.15 -10.61
CA ALA A 131 -7.30 29.04 -10.42
C ALA A 131 -6.56 29.66 -11.61
N ILE A 132 -5.38 30.20 -11.36
CA ILE A 132 -4.49 30.72 -12.41
C ILE A 132 -3.52 29.60 -12.80
N ASN A 133 -3.58 29.15 -14.04
CA ASN A 133 -2.62 28.18 -14.55
C ASN A 133 -1.23 28.79 -14.61
N PRO A 134 -0.22 28.27 -13.90
CA PRO A 134 1.06 28.97 -13.71
C PRO A 134 1.95 29.06 -14.96
N VAL A 135 1.68 28.27 -16.02
CA VAL A 135 2.50 28.31 -17.26
C VAL A 135 1.94 29.19 -18.35
N ASN A 136 0.65 29.54 -18.32
CA ASN A 136 0.03 30.35 -19.37
C ASN A 136 -0.84 31.51 -18.83
N ASN A 137 -0.92 31.66 -17.51
CA ASN A 137 -1.70 32.68 -16.79
C ASN A 137 -3.22 32.67 -17.11
N LYS A 138 -3.76 31.60 -17.65
CA LYS A 138 -5.21 31.48 -17.89
C LYS A 138 -5.94 31.14 -16.60
N GLU A 139 -7.10 31.78 -16.41
CA GLU A 139 -8.03 31.43 -15.38
C GLU A 139 -8.78 30.15 -15.77
N ILE A 140 -8.78 29.15 -14.90
CA ILE A 140 -9.47 27.88 -15.07
C ILE A 140 -10.39 27.62 -13.86
N PRO A 141 -11.63 27.11 -14.06
CA PRO A 141 -12.59 26.97 -12.97
C PRO A 141 -12.15 25.92 -11.95
N ILE A 142 -12.49 26.17 -10.67
CA ILE A 142 -12.24 25.24 -9.58
C ILE A 142 -13.55 24.52 -9.23
N TRP A 143 -13.54 23.20 -9.35
CA TRP A 143 -14.65 22.31 -9.02
C TRP A 143 -14.35 21.54 -7.74
N ILE A 144 -15.36 21.01 -7.10
CA ILE A 144 -15.25 19.92 -6.12
C ILE A 144 -15.85 18.66 -6.71
N SER A 145 -15.21 17.52 -6.43
CA SER A 145 -15.72 16.22 -6.84
C SER A 145 -15.26 15.12 -5.89
N ASP A 146 -16.12 14.12 -5.71
CA ASP A 146 -15.89 13.02 -4.79
C ASP A 146 -14.83 12.02 -5.25
N TYR A 147 -14.44 12.00 -6.53
CA TYR A 147 -13.35 11.15 -7.00
C TYR A 147 -11.95 11.65 -6.60
N VAL A 148 -11.83 12.88 -6.09
CA VAL A 148 -10.58 13.40 -5.52
C VAL A 148 -10.58 13.17 -4.02
N LEU A 149 -9.57 12.49 -3.51
CA LEU A 149 -9.45 12.14 -2.10
C LEU A 149 -8.39 13.01 -1.40
N VAL A 150 -8.70 13.50 -0.21
CA VAL A 150 -7.75 14.22 0.64
C VAL A 150 -6.64 13.29 1.18
N THR A 151 -6.92 12.00 1.26
CA THR A 151 -5.97 10.96 1.71
C THR A 151 -4.91 10.61 0.66
N TYR A 152 -5.08 11.04 -0.58
CA TYR A 152 -4.15 10.76 -1.67
C TYR A 152 -3.61 12.06 -2.28
N GLY A 153 -2.30 12.24 -2.22
CA GLY A 153 -1.63 13.45 -2.73
C GLY A 153 -1.92 14.69 -1.88
N THR A 154 -2.35 15.75 -2.55
CA THR A 154 -2.63 17.06 -1.93
C THR A 154 -4.12 17.32 -1.71
N GLY A 155 -4.99 16.38 -2.06
CA GLY A 155 -6.45 16.60 -2.08
C GLY A 155 -6.92 17.55 -3.20
N ALA A 156 -6.04 17.82 -4.18
CA ALA A 156 -6.30 18.67 -5.33
C ALA A 156 -5.67 18.07 -6.59
N ILE A 157 -6.31 18.24 -7.73
CA ILE A 157 -5.77 17.86 -9.05
C ILE A 157 -5.94 18.98 -10.06
N MET A 158 -5.03 19.05 -11.01
CA MET A 158 -5.27 19.70 -12.29
C MET A 158 -5.89 18.71 -13.25
N ALA A 159 -6.85 19.12 -14.03
CA ALA A 159 -7.53 18.26 -14.98
C ALA A 159 -7.16 18.58 -16.41
N VAL A 160 -6.76 17.55 -17.16
CA VAL A 160 -6.33 17.65 -18.55
C VAL A 160 -7.18 16.72 -19.42
N PRO A 161 -8.38 17.13 -19.82
CA PRO A 161 -9.37 16.28 -20.49
C PRO A 161 -8.87 15.61 -21.76
N ALA A 162 -8.00 16.27 -22.52
CA ALA A 162 -7.44 15.68 -23.73
C ALA A 162 -6.55 14.45 -23.48
N HIS A 163 -6.03 14.27 -22.25
CA HIS A 163 -4.99 13.28 -21.95
C HIS A 163 -5.24 12.43 -20.69
N ASP A 164 -6.42 12.52 -20.10
CA ASP A 164 -6.88 11.66 -19.00
C ASP A 164 -8.36 11.28 -19.20
N THR A 165 -8.69 10.00 -19.15
CA THR A 165 -10.04 9.49 -19.41
C THR A 165 -11.06 10.02 -18.40
N ARG A 166 -10.71 10.12 -17.11
CA ARG A 166 -11.62 10.61 -16.06
C ARG A 166 -11.91 12.09 -16.25
N ASP A 167 -10.88 12.85 -16.59
CA ASP A 167 -11.00 14.28 -16.85
C ASP A 167 -11.80 14.53 -18.13
N TYR A 168 -11.65 13.67 -19.15
CA TYR A 168 -12.42 13.72 -20.38
C TYR A 168 -13.92 13.50 -20.14
N GLU A 169 -14.27 12.45 -19.38
CA GLU A 169 -15.66 12.14 -19.01
C GLU A 169 -16.30 13.29 -18.22
N PHE A 170 -15.55 13.85 -17.26
CA PHE A 170 -16.01 14.99 -16.47
C PHE A 170 -16.21 16.24 -17.36
N ALA A 171 -15.21 16.58 -18.17
CA ALA A 171 -15.25 17.74 -19.05
C ALA A 171 -16.41 17.63 -20.06
N THR A 172 -16.65 16.44 -20.62
CA THR A 172 -17.76 16.18 -21.53
C THR A 172 -19.10 16.37 -20.83
N LYS A 173 -19.26 15.83 -19.62
CA LYS A 173 -20.50 15.95 -18.84
C LYS A 173 -20.81 17.40 -18.47
N PHE A 174 -19.81 18.19 -18.07
CA PHE A 174 -19.99 19.56 -17.62
C PHE A 174 -19.70 20.61 -18.70
N ASN A 175 -19.53 20.17 -19.96
CA ASN A 175 -19.26 21.01 -21.12
C ASN A 175 -18.05 21.95 -20.91
N LEU A 176 -16.96 21.42 -20.38
CA LEU A 176 -15.70 22.12 -20.15
C LEU A 176 -14.78 21.99 -21.36
N PRO A 177 -13.85 22.96 -21.60
CA PRO A 177 -12.94 22.90 -22.73
C PRO A 177 -12.01 21.67 -22.70
N ILE A 178 -11.75 21.10 -23.88
CA ILE A 178 -10.78 20.02 -24.10
C ILE A 178 -9.70 20.56 -25.03
N ILE A 179 -8.46 20.65 -24.54
CA ILE A 179 -7.34 21.23 -25.28
C ILE A 179 -6.26 20.16 -25.46
N GLN A 180 -6.03 19.77 -26.70
CA GLN A 180 -4.94 18.86 -27.07
C GLN A 180 -3.58 19.53 -26.88
N VAL A 181 -2.67 18.86 -26.15
CA VAL A 181 -1.30 19.32 -25.92
C VAL A 181 -0.23 18.30 -26.27
N VAL A 182 -0.63 17.07 -26.58
CA VAL A 182 0.26 16.05 -27.16
C VAL A 182 -0.32 15.61 -28.49
N ASP A 183 0.50 15.71 -29.54
CA ASP A 183 0.18 15.22 -30.88
C ASP A 183 0.79 13.85 -31.08
N GLY A 184 -0.04 12.85 -31.36
CA GLY A 184 0.35 11.47 -31.54
C GLY A 184 -0.49 10.81 -32.64
N ASP A 185 -0.15 9.56 -32.97
CA ASP A 185 -0.86 8.83 -33.99
C ASP A 185 -2.31 8.53 -33.60
N ASN A 186 -3.25 8.79 -34.51
CA ASN A 186 -4.69 8.45 -34.36
C ASN A 186 -5.42 9.19 -33.21
N VAL A 187 -5.06 10.43 -32.89
CA VAL A 187 -5.77 11.24 -31.90
C VAL A 187 -7.14 11.67 -32.44
N ASP A 188 -8.22 11.23 -31.81
CA ASP A 188 -9.59 11.64 -32.10
C ASP A 188 -10.31 12.05 -30.79
N LEU A 189 -10.09 13.28 -30.36
CA LEU A 189 -10.69 13.84 -29.15
C LEU A 189 -12.21 14.02 -29.22
N SER A 190 -12.85 13.74 -30.37
CA SER A 190 -14.32 13.70 -30.43
C SER A 190 -14.91 12.44 -29.81
N LYS A 191 -14.10 11.40 -29.60
CA LYS A 191 -14.51 10.10 -29.06
C LYS A 191 -13.95 9.80 -27.69
N GLU A 192 -12.66 10.08 -27.48
CA GLU A 192 -11.96 9.70 -26.27
C GLU A 192 -10.70 10.54 -26.02
N ALA A 193 -10.17 10.49 -24.79
CA ALA A 193 -8.91 11.08 -24.44
C ALA A 193 -7.73 10.33 -25.07
N PHE A 194 -6.69 11.05 -25.51
CA PHE A 194 -5.41 10.46 -25.91
C PHE A 194 -4.52 10.26 -24.68
N THR A 195 -4.43 9.04 -24.20
CA THR A 195 -3.78 8.69 -22.91
C THR A 195 -2.38 8.12 -23.05
N ASP A 196 -1.80 7.99 -24.27
CA ASP A 196 -0.43 7.53 -24.43
C ASP A 196 0.54 8.51 -23.76
N VAL A 197 1.40 7.96 -22.89
CA VAL A 197 2.37 8.71 -22.09
C VAL A 197 3.80 8.57 -22.62
N SER A 198 4.00 7.72 -23.62
CA SER A 198 5.32 7.31 -24.11
C SER A 198 5.69 7.96 -25.45
N THR A 199 4.70 8.30 -26.26
CA THR A 199 4.87 8.81 -27.62
C THR A 199 4.24 10.19 -27.82
N GLY A 200 4.57 10.83 -28.94
CA GLY A 200 4.01 12.10 -29.34
C GLY A 200 4.88 13.31 -29.01
N LYS A 201 4.54 14.43 -29.64
CA LYS A 201 5.21 15.73 -29.49
C LYS A 201 4.27 16.75 -28.87
N LEU A 202 4.81 17.64 -28.09
CA LEU A 202 4.02 18.71 -27.46
C LEU A 202 3.59 19.74 -28.52
N ILE A 203 2.29 20.08 -28.45
CA ILE A 203 1.65 21.15 -29.23
C ILE A 203 0.85 22.06 -28.29
N ASN A 204 0.48 23.24 -28.67
CA ASN A 204 -0.28 24.21 -27.87
C ASN A 204 0.31 24.48 -26.47
N SER A 205 1.60 24.21 -26.29
CA SER A 205 2.30 24.14 -25.01
C SER A 205 3.45 25.15 -24.90
N GLY A 206 3.38 26.28 -25.58
CA GLY A 206 4.32 27.37 -25.47
C GLY A 206 5.78 26.89 -25.66
N PHE A 207 6.61 27.10 -24.63
CA PHE A 207 8.04 26.73 -24.67
C PHE A 207 8.33 25.22 -24.73
N LEU A 208 7.30 24.36 -24.62
CA LEU A 208 7.41 22.91 -24.75
C LEU A 208 7.08 22.44 -26.17
N ASN A 209 6.55 23.27 -27.06
CA ASN A 209 6.14 22.86 -28.40
C ASN A 209 7.26 22.15 -29.17
N GLY A 210 6.93 21.04 -29.82
CA GLY A 210 7.84 20.24 -30.63
C GLY A 210 8.73 19.29 -29.85
N LEU A 211 8.75 19.36 -28.51
CA LEU A 211 9.50 18.41 -27.69
C LEU A 211 8.79 17.06 -27.60
N GLU A 212 9.55 15.99 -27.51
CA GLU A 212 9.06 14.68 -27.10
C GLU A 212 8.57 14.74 -25.65
N VAL A 213 7.57 13.93 -25.27
CA VAL A 213 6.97 13.88 -23.94
C VAL A 213 8.01 13.76 -22.82
N LYS A 214 9.04 12.92 -23.00
CA LYS A 214 10.11 12.71 -22.01
C LYS A 214 10.93 13.98 -21.75
N ASP A 215 11.27 14.72 -22.80
CA ASP A 215 12.08 15.94 -22.70
C ASP A 215 11.23 17.11 -22.18
N ALA A 216 9.96 17.16 -22.59
CA ALA A 216 9.01 18.15 -22.09
C ALA A 216 8.80 18.02 -20.56
N LYS A 217 8.71 16.79 -20.02
CA LYS A 217 8.63 16.57 -18.57
C LYS A 217 9.82 17.14 -17.82
N LYS A 218 11.03 16.95 -18.31
CA LYS A 218 12.23 17.54 -17.68
C LYS A 218 12.20 19.05 -17.73
N LYS A 219 11.96 19.59 -18.92
CA LYS A 219 12.00 21.03 -19.13
C LYS A 219 10.93 21.79 -18.35
N VAL A 220 9.72 21.24 -18.24
CA VAL A 220 8.68 21.87 -17.43
C VAL A 220 8.99 21.83 -15.94
N ILE A 221 9.59 20.75 -15.43
CA ILE A 221 10.02 20.67 -14.02
C ILE A 221 11.10 21.72 -13.74
N GLU A 222 12.11 21.85 -14.59
CA GLU A 222 13.14 22.89 -14.50
C GLU A 222 12.49 24.28 -14.47
N TYR A 223 11.55 24.56 -15.38
CA TYR A 223 10.81 25.82 -15.40
C TYR A 223 10.04 26.09 -14.11
N LEU A 224 9.34 25.07 -13.56
CA LEU A 224 8.58 25.21 -12.31
C LEU A 224 9.49 25.53 -11.12
N GLU A 225 10.66 24.91 -11.05
CA GLU A 225 11.66 25.13 -9.99
C GLU A 225 12.29 26.53 -10.11
N GLU A 226 12.71 26.93 -11.31
CA GLU A 226 13.31 28.27 -11.58
C GLU A 226 12.36 29.43 -11.23
N HIS A 227 11.05 29.23 -11.43
CA HIS A 227 10.04 30.25 -11.15
C HIS A 227 9.41 30.16 -9.76
N ASN A 228 9.85 29.20 -8.94
CA ASN A 228 9.30 28.92 -7.60
C ASN A 228 7.78 28.66 -7.59
N ILE A 229 7.25 28.02 -8.64
CA ILE A 229 5.83 27.67 -8.81
C ILE A 229 5.58 26.17 -8.74
N GLY A 230 6.59 25.39 -8.41
CA GLY A 230 6.53 23.96 -8.25
C GLY A 230 7.90 23.32 -8.12
N ALA A 231 7.93 22.01 -7.92
CA ALA A 231 9.18 21.25 -7.81
C ALA A 231 8.97 19.79 -8.22
N LYS A 232 10.07 19.12 -8.58
CA LYS A 232 10.07 17.66 -8.75
C LYS A 232 9.62 16.97 -7.47
N LYS A 233 8.76 15.98 -7.60
CA LYS A 233 8.25 15.19 -6.47
C LYS A 233 8.21 13.72 -6.79
N VAL A 234 8.57 12.91 -5.81
CA VAL A 234 8.40 11.45 -5.84
C VAL A 234 7.34 11.08 -4.82
N ASN A 235 6.33 10.37 -5.27
CA ASN A 235 5.27 9.82 -4.43
C ASN A 235 5.23 8.30 -4.52
N TYR A 236 4.63 7.67 -3.50
CA TYR A 236 4.45 6.23 -3.41
C TYR A 236 2.98 5.92 -3.12
N LYS A 237 2.44 4.85 -3.72
CA LYS A 237 1.11 4.32 -3.39
C LYS A 237 1.10 3.60 -2.04
N LEU A 238 2.27 3.09 -1.62
CA LEU A 238 2.45 2.41 -0.35
C LEU A 238 1.91 3.28 0.78
N ARG A 239 0.99 2.74 1.57
CA ARG A 239 0.43 3.40 2.76
C ARG A 239 1.22 2.97 3.98
N ASP A 240 1.23 3.82 5.02
CA ASP A 240 1.85 3.45 6.29
C ASP A 240 1.15 2.21 6.87
N TRP A 241 1.95 1.29 7.38
CA TRP A 241 1.44 0.03 7.91
C TRP A 241 0.75 0.23 9.25
N VAL A 242 -0.57 0.04 9.27
CA VAL A 242 -1.35 -0.06 10.49
C VAL A 242 -1.14 -1.46 11.05
N PHE A 243 -0.31 -1.60 12.07
CA PHE A 243 0.04 -2.90 12.66
C PHE A 243 -0.79 -3.24 13.88
N SER A 244 -1.41 -2.26 14.54
CA SER A 244 -2.27 -2.48 15.71
C SER A 244 -3.63 -3.05 15.34
N ARG A 245 -4.16 -3.92 16.17
CA ARG A 245 -5.49 -4.52 16.02
C ARG A 245 -6.16 -4.69 17.39
N GLN A 246 -7.47 -4.53 17.40
CA GLN A 246 -8.35 -4.73 18.54
C GLN A 246 -8.59 -6.24 18.76
N ARG A 247 -7.49 -6.97 19.01
CA ARG A 247 -7.49 -8.42 19.21
C ARG A 247 -6.63 -8.79 20.40
N TYR A 248 -7.04 -9.81 21.14
CA TYR A 248 -6.23 -10.34 22.23
C TYR A 248 -4.98 -11.08 21.72
N TRP A 249 -5.16 -11.98 20.75
CA TRP A 249 -4.07 -12.79 20.20
C TRP A 249 -3.17 -11.98 19.27
N GLY A 250 -2.03 -11.60 19.80
CA GLY A 250 -0.98 -10.85 19.13
C GLY A 250 0.06 -10.39 20.14
N GLU A 251 1.24 -9.97 19.68
CA GLU A 251 2.25 -9.39 20.54
C GLU A 251 1.73 -8.07 21.13
N PRO A 252 1.81 -7.87 22.46
CA PRO A 252 1.41 -6.61 23.07
C PRO A 252 2.35 -5.48 22.65
N ILE A 253 1.80 -4.29 22.49
CA ILE A 253 2.59 -3.10 22.11
C ILE A 253 3.20 -2.51 23.40
N PRO A 254 4.54 -2.45 23.53
CA PRO A 254 5.22 -2.04 24.77
C PRO A 254 5.22 -0.52 24.94
N MET A 255 4.04 0.11 24.93
CA MET A 255 3.86 1.55 25.04
C MET A 255 2.81 1.90 26.06
N VAL A 256 2.97 3.05 26.70
CA VAL A 256 1.99 3.66 27.59
C VAL A 256 1.64 5.06 27.12
N HIS A 257 0.39 5.42 27.22
CA HIS A 257 -0.10 6.78 26.97
C HIS A 257 -0.19 7.57 28.27
N CYS A 258 0.53 8.68 28.34
CA CYS A 258 0.51 9.62 29.44
C CYS A 258 -0.05 10.97 28.95
N GLU A 259 -0.98 11.56 29.69
CA GLU A 259 -1.58 12.85 29.30
C GLU A 259 -0.55 14.00 29.21
N LYS A 260 0.56 13.91 29.97
CA LYS A 260 1.62 14.92 29.97
C LYS A 260 2.71 14.66 28.92
N CYS A 261 3.08 13.36 28.71
CA CYS A 261 4.24 12.98 27.91
C CYS A 261 3.85 12.39 26.54
N GLY A 262 2.58 12.12 26.31
CA GLY A 262 2.11 11.38 25.13
C GLY A 262 2.48 9.89 25.22
N TRP A 263 2.76 9.27 24.10
CA TRP A 263 3.19 7.88 24.02
C TRP A 263 4.65 7.72 24.48
N VAL A 264 4.87 6.84 25.45
CA VAL A 264 6.18 6.55 26.05
C VAL A 264 6.42 5.04 26.02
N PRO A 265 7.59 4.55 25.56
CA PRO A 265 7.93 3.14 25.65
C PRO A 265 8.06 2.69 27.11
N ILE A 266 7.69 1.45 27.40
CA ILE A 266 7.99 0.84 28.71
C ILE A 266 9.50 0.61 28.85
N PRO A 267 10.05 0.56 30.07
CA PRO A 267 11.46 0.26 30.31
C PRO A 267 11.86 -1.13 29.82
N GLU A 268 13.10 -1.31 29.42
CA GLU A 268 13.61 -2.62 28.95
C GLU A 268 13.51 -3.71 30.05
N GLU A 269 13.61 -3.33 31.31
CA GLU A 269 13.51 -4.22 32.47
C GLU A 269 12.10 -4.81 32.65
N GLU A 270 11.09 -4.19 32.06
CA GLU A 270 9.70 -4.68 32.06
C GLU A 270 9.39 -5.59 30.87
N LEU A 271 10.36 -5.79 29.96
CA LEU A 271 10.20 -6.69 28.81
C LEU A 271 10.55 -8.15 29.19
N PRO A 272 9.86 -9.14 28.62
CA PRO A 272 8.75 -9.02 27.70
C PRO A 272 7.45 -8.59 28.38
N LEU A 273 6.73 -7.63 27.76
CA LEU A 273 5.37 -7.31 28.19
C LEU A 273 4.46 -8.51 27.94
N GLN A 274 3.86 -9.04 28.99
CA GLN A 274 2.98 -10.21 28.90
C GLN A 274 1.51 -9.79 28.83
N LEU A 275 0.75 -10.52 28.04
CA LEU A 275 -0.71 -10.40 28.04
C LEU A 275 -1.29 -10.95 29.36
N PRO A 276 -2.30 -10.31 29.94
CA PRO A 276 -3.00 -10.86 31.10
C PRO A 276 -3.84 -12.07 30.70
N GLU A 277 -4.03 -13.02 31.60
CA GLU A 277 -5.00 -14.09 31.38
C GLU A 277 -6.43 -13.52 31.30
N VAL A 278 -7.20 -13.94 30.31
CA VAL A 278 -8.57 -13.50 30.08
C VAL A 278 -9.49 -14.71 29.85
N GLU A 279 -10.71 -14.64 30.32
CA GLU A 279 -11.75 -15.63 30.07
C GLU A 279 -12.55 -15.32 28.80
N ASP A 280 -12.65 -14.03 28.43
CA ASP A 280 -13.40 -13.55 27.28
C ASP A 280 -12.48 -12.76 26.31
N PHE A 281 -12.46 -13.20 25.06
CA PHE A 281 -11.64 -12.61 23.97
C PHE A 281 -12.46 -11.74 23.00
N GLU A 282 -13.75 -11.54 23.28
CA GLU A 282 -14.59 -10.75 22.40
C GLU A 282 -14.27 -9.25 22.53
N PRO A 283 -14.24 -8.51 21.41
CA PRO A 283 -14.14 -7.06 21.43
C PRO A 283 -15.26 -6.42 22.28
N GLY A 284 -15.02 -5.20 22.74
CA GLY A 284 -16.04 -4.41 23.41
C GLY A 284 -17.21 -4.06 22.47
N GLU A 285 -18.33 -3.58 23.05
CA GLU A 285 -19.54 -3.19 22.29
C GLU A 285 -19.25 -2.11 21.23
N ASN A 286 -18.25 -1.26 21.46
CA ASN A 286 -17.81 -0.22 20.53
C ASN A 286 -16.63 -0.66 19.63
N GLY A 287 -16.32 -1.97 19.55
CA GLY A 287 -15.18 -2.48 18.81
C GLY A 287 -13.82 -2.27 19.49
N GLU A 288 -13.81 -1.92 20.78
CA GLU A 288 -12.59 -1.80 21.58
C GLU A 288 -11.90 -3.16 21.77
N SER A 289 -10.57 -3.13 21.94
CA SER A 289 -9.79 -4.32 22.23
C SER A 289 -10.32 -5.07 23.48
N PRO A 290 -10.30 -6.41 23.48
CA PRO A 290 -10.60 -7.18 24.70
C PRO A 290 -9.77 -6.75 25.90
N LEU A 291 -8.51 -6.32 25.69
CA LEU A 291 -7.64 -5.81 26.75
C LEU A 291 -8.16 -4.49 27.36
N ALA A 292 -8.97 -3.72 26.67
CA ALA A 292 -9.54 -2.47 27.18
C ALA A 292 -10.46 -2.68 28.39
N LYS A 293 -10.95 -3.91 28.60
CA LYS A 293 -11.76 -4.30 29.76
C LYS A 293 -10.91 -4.60 31.01
N MET A 294 -9.58 -4.80 30.86
CA MET A 294 -8.65 -5.23 31.91
C MET A 294 -8.06 -4.05 32.68
N THR A 295 -8.88 -3.41 33.55
CA THR A 295 -8.50 -2.19 34.28
C THR A 295 -7.22 -2.32 35.09
N ASP A 296 -6.96 -3.48 35.68
CA ASP A 296 -5.77 -3.74 36.50
C ASP A 296 -4.50 -3.85 35.65
N TRP A 297 -4.62 -4.32 34.42
CA TRP A 297 -3.51 -4.40 33.47
C TRP A 297 -3.27 -3.09 32.73
N ILE A 298 -4.33 -2.36 32.36
CA ILE A 298 -4.23 -1.10 31.61
C ILE A 298 -3.58 -0.01 32.42
N ASN A 299 -4.04 0.17 33.69
CA ASN A 299 -3.60 1.28 34.52
C ASN A 299 -2.17 1.07 35.02
N THR A 300 -1.33 2.03 34.76
CA THR A 300 0.10 2.01 35.11
C THR A 300 0.61 3.41 35.41
N THR A 301 1.89 3.55 35.63
CA THR A 301 2.58 4.82 35.78
C THR A 301 3.46 5.12 34.58
N CYS A 302 3.55 6.39 34.21
CA CYS A 302 4.41 6.84 33.13
C CYS A 302 5.89 6.65 33.51
N PRO A 303 6.70 5.89 32.75
CA PRO A 303 8.12 5.69 33.08
C PRO A 303 8.94 6.98 33.02
N HIS A 304 8.47 7.98 32.27
CA HIS A 304 9.17 9.24 32.09
C HIS A 304 8.89 10.27 33.20
N CYS A 305 7.64 10.40 33.66
CA CYS A 305 7.26 11.47 34.64
C CYS A 305 6.58 10.97 35.91
N GLY A 306 6.33 9.66 36.07
CA GLY A 306 5.70 9.05 37.22
C GLY A 306 4.20 9.35 37.36
N ALA A 307 3.58 10.08 36.41
CA ALA A 307 2.14 10.35 36.46
C ALA A 307 1.32 9.11 36.09
N PRO A 308 0.02 9.03 36.44
CA PRO A 308 -0.87 7.99 35.96
C PRO A 308 -0.84 7.90 34.42
N ALA A 309 -0.80 6.69 33.89
CA ALA A 309 -0.74 6.39 32.46
C ALA A 309 -1.53 5.11 32.14
N LYS A 310 -1.81 4.87 30.88
CA LYS A 310 -2.52 3.67 30.42
C LYS A 310 -1.67 2.91 29.40
N ARG A 311 -1.59 1.59 29.55
CA ARG A 311 -0.97 0.73 28.53
C ARG A 311 -1.78 0.76 27.24
N GLU A 312 -1.09 0.57 26.11
CA GLU A 312 -1.75 0.31 24.84
C GLU A 312 -2.52 -1.02 24.92
N THR A 313 -3.74 -1.03 24.43
CA THR A 313 -4.64 -2.19 24.49
C THR A 313 -4.74 -2.95 23.20
N ASP A 314 -4.30 -2.38 22.10
CA ASP A 314 -4.17 -3.09 20.81
C ASP A 314 -2.97 -4.03 20.84
N THR A 315 -3.00 -5.05 20.00
CA THR A 315 -1.90 -5.99 19.82
C THR A 315 -1.39 -5.95 18.36
N MET A 316 -0.26 -6.59 18.12
CA MET A 316 0.39 -6.69 16.81
C MET A 316 0.26 -8.11 16.23
N PRO A 317 -0.94 -8.58 15.82
CA PRO A 317 -1.10 -9.94 15.32
C PRO A 317 -0.51 -10.12 13.93
N GLN A 318 -0.22 -11.38 13.56
CA GLN A 318 0.16 -11.82 12.22
C GLN A 318 1.54 -11.29 11.75
N TRP A 319 1.55 -10.19 10.99
CA TRP A 319 2.74 -9.78 10.22
C TRP A 319 3.87 -9.19 11.07
N ALA A 320 3.60 -8.72 12.28
CA ALA A 320 4.65 -8.24 13.17
C ALA A 320 5.56 -9.39 13.61
N GLY A 321 5.01 -10.42 14.26
CA GLY A 321 5.76 -11.60 14.66
C GLY A 321 6.37 -12.36 13.48
N SER A 322 5.63 -12.54 12.39
CA SER A 322 6.13 -13.23 11.21
C SER A 322 7.25 -12.47 10.50
N SER A 323 7.43 -11.17 10.75
CA SER A 323 8.46 -10.36 10.10
C SER A 323 9.88 -10.62 10.60
N TRP A 324 10.05 -11.36 11.70
CA TRP A 324 11.38 -11.60 12.27
C TRP A 324 11.61 -13.02 12.82
N TYR A 325 10.63 -13.94 12.75
CA TYR A 325 10.72 -15.30 13.29
C TYR A 325 11.95 -16.05 12.79
N PHE A 326 12.33 -15.90 11.53
CA PHE A 326 13.47 -16.54 10.91
C PHE A 326 14.81 -16.12 11.56
N LEU A 327 14.90 -14.89 12.04
CA LEU A 327 16.07 -14.41 12.80
C LEU A 327 16.14 -15.10 14.16
N ARG A 328 14.99 -15.22 14.83
CA ARG A 328 14.92 -15.91 16.12
C ARG A 328 15.25 -17.41 16.02
N TYR A 329 14.93 -18.04 14.89
CA TYR A 329 15.27 -19.44 14.62
C TYR A 329 16.78 -19.69 14.57
N MET A 330 17.59 -18.66 14.26
CA MET A 330 19.05 -18.78 14.22
C MET A 330 19.64 -18.98 15.62
N ASP A 331 18.97 -18.49 16.67
CA ASP A 331 19.42 -18.59 18.07
C ASP A 331 18.20 -18.60 19.02
N PRO A 332 17.41 -19.69 19.02
CA PRO A 332 16.09 -19.73 19.68
C PRO A 332 16.13 -19.69 21.21
N HIS A 333 17.27 -20.00 21.81
CA HIS A 333 17.46 -20.05 23.26
C HIS A 333 18.19 -18.82 23.82
N ASN A 334 18.43 -17.81 23.01
CA ASN A 334 19.07 -16.57 23.45
C ASN A 334 18.11 -15.74 24.30
N ASP A 335 18.45 -15.51 25.55
CA ASP A 335 17.67 -14.74 26.52
C ASP A 335 18.10 -13.27 26.62
N LYS A 336 19.15 -12.86 25.88
CA LYS A 336 19.77 -11.52 25.97
C LYS A 336 19.52 -10.65 24.75
N ALA A 337 19.30 -11.26 23.59
CA ALA A 337 19.15 -10.56 22.32
C ALA A 337 18.19 -11.33 21.39
N LEU A 338 17.80 -10.69 20.29
CA LEU A 338 17.03 -11.29 19.19
C LEU A 338 17.70 -12.58 18.69
N ALA A 339 19.00 -12.55 18.49
CA ALA A 339 19.92 -13.66 18.26
C ALA A 339 21.35 -13.15 18.50
N SER A 340 22.31 -14.05 18.71
CA SER A 340 23.71 -13.66 18.85
C SER A 340 24.24 -13.10 17.52
N LYS A 341 25.21 -12.20 17.61
CA LYS A 341 25.83 -11.61 16.43
C LYS A 341 26.48 -12.68 15.54
N GLU A 342 27.14 -13.64 16.14
CA GLU A 342 27.79 -14.75 15.47
C GLU A 342 26.79 -15.62 14.69
N ALA A 343 25.61 -15.91 15.29
CA ALA A 343 24.57 -16.65 14.61
C ALA A 343 23.97 -15.86 13.43
N LEU A 344 23.73 -14.56 13.63
CA LEU A 344 23.23 -13.69 12.56
C LEU A 344 24.24 -13.55 11.41
N GLU A 345 25.53 -13.39 11.70
CA GLU A 345 26.60 -13.29 10.68
C GLU A 345 26.75 -14.60 9.89
N TYR A 346 26.54 -15.75 10.53
CA TYR A 346 26.69 -17.05 9.90
C TYR A 346 25.44 -17.47 9.06
N TRP A 347 24.24 -17.21 9.55
CA TRP A 347 22.99 -17.72 8.96
C TRP A 347 22.24 -16.70 8.10
N SER A 348 22.61 -15.41 8.14
CA SER A 348 21.96 -14.39 7.30
C SER A 348 22.71 -14.13 5.99
N PRO A 349 21.99 -13.85 4.90
CA PRO A 349 20.53 -13.93 4.74
C PRO A 349 20.06 -15.37 4.65
N VAL A 350 18.75 -15.61 4.78
CA VAL A 350 18.17 -16.92 4.48
C VAL A 350 18.44 -17.25 3.02
N ASP A 351 19.12 -18.36 2.75
CA ASP A 351 19.62 -18.73 1.42
C ASP A 351 18.49 -18.98 0.42
N TRP A 352 17.46 -19.71 0.85
CA TRP A 352 16.33 -20.09 0.02
C TRP A 352 15.01 -20.05 0.78
N TYR A 353 14.08 -19.22 0.33
CA TYR A 353 12.80 -18.99 0.96
C TYR A 353 11.65 -19.40 0.07
N ASN A 354 10.82 -20.34 0.52
CA ASN A 354 9.68 -20.89 -0.21
C ASN A 354 8.35 -20.43 0.40
N GLY A 355 7.37 -20.12 -0.44
CA GLY A 355 6.05 -19.75 0.03
C GLY A 355 5.09 -19.38 -1.09
N GLY A 356 3.82 -19.10 -0.74
CA GLY A 356 2.78 -18.72 -1.70
C GLY A 356 2.93 -17.30 -2.23
N MET A 357 2.40 -17.06 -3.42
CA MET A 357 2.39 -15.74 -4.07
C MET A 357 1.57 -14.70 -3.32
N GLU A 358 0.57 -15.12 -2.55
CA GLU A 358 -0.30 -14.25 -1.74
C GLU A 358 0.47 -13.42 -0.70
N HIS A 359 1.64 -13.89 -0.30
CA HIS A 359 2.49 -13.20 0.67
C HIS A 359 3.38 -12.11 0.08
N THR A 360 3.40 -11.93 -1.24
CA THR A 360 4.28 -10.97 -1.91
C THR A 360 4.12 -9.55 -1.38
N THR A 361 2.89 -9.08 -1.21
CA THR A 361 2.57 -7.73 -0.71
C THR A 361 2.19 -7.70 0.78
N LEU A 362 2.32 -8.82 1.48
CA LEU A 362 2.01 -8.98 2.90
C LEU A 362 3.29 -9.33 3.66
N HIS A 363 3.45 -10.59 4.07
CA HIS A 363 4.58 -11.06 4.86
C HIS A 363 5.95 -10.68 4.27
N LEU A 364 6.16 -10.86 2.97
CA LEU A 364 7.46 -10.56 2.33
C LEU A 364 7.79 -9.08 2.40
N LEU A 365 6.83 -8.23 2.08
CA LEU A 365 7.04 -6.78 2.11
C LEU A 365 7.32 -6.29 3.53
N TYR A 366 6.53 -6.74 4.52
CA TYR A 366 6.70 -6.32 5.91
C TYR A 366 7.99 -6.87 6.53
N SER A 367 8.36 -8.13 6.25
CA SER A 367 9.61 -8.71 6.75
C SER A 367 10.83 -8.06 6.11
N ARG A 368 10.79 -7.68 4.83
CA ARG A 368 11.85 -6.91 4.18
C ARG A 368 11.99 -5.51 4.79
N PHE A 369 10.88 -4.82 5.04
CA PHE A 369 10.87 -3.53 5.74
C PHE A 369 11.51 -3.66 7.13
N TRP A 370 11.04 -4.63 7.94
CA TRP A 370 11.53 -4.88 9.29
C TRP A 370 13.03 -5.18 9.31
N HIS A 371 13.48 -6.01 8.40
CA HIS A 371 14.89 -6.37 8.26
C HIS A 371 15.77 -5.17 7.87
N LYS A 372 15.30 -4.32 6.95
CA LYS A 372 16.02 -3.09 6.58
C LYS A 372 16.13 -2.11 7.75
N PHE A 373 15.11 -2.01 8.56
CA PHE A 373 15.15 -1.23 9.79
C PHE A 373 16.18 -1.79 10.77
N LEU A 374 16.17 -3.11 11.00
CA LEU A 374 17.18 -3.77 11.86
C LEU A 374 18.60 -3.63 11.32
N TYR A 375 18.76 -3.62 10.00
CA TYR A 375 20.06 -3.36 9.37
C TYR A 375 20.52 -1.91 9.63
N ASP A 376 19.65 -0.93 9.49
CA ASP A 376 20.00 0.47 9.72
C ASP A 376 20.42 0.77 11.17
N ILE A 377 19.88 0.03 12.13
CA ILE A 377 20.27 0.15 13.55
C ILE A 377 21.39 -0.83 13.95
N GLY A 378 21.95 -1.58 12.99
CA GLY A 378 23.11 -2.45 13.21
C GLY A 378 22.82 -3.77 13.92
N VAL A 379 21.58 -4.23 13.96
CA VAL A 379 21.16 -5.50 14.59
C VAL A 379 21.43 -6.70 13.68
N VAL A 380 21.17 -6.57 12.38
CA VAL A 380 21.40 -7.63 11.38
C VAL A 380 22.50 -7.24 10.39
N PRO A 381 23.27 -8.20 9.86
CA PRO A 381 24.43 -7.91 9.00
C PRO A 381 24.08 -7.71 7.53
N THR A 382 22.87 -8.05 7.09
CA THR A 382 22.47 -8.03 5.67
C THR A 382 21.32 -7.06 5.42
N LYS A 383 21.27 -6.49 4.20
CA LYS A 383 20.22 -5.53 3.81
C LYS A 383 18.89 -6.20 3.46
N GLU A 384 18.94 -7.47 3.06
CA GLU A 384 17.77 -8.25 2.68
C GLU A 384 17.69 -9.53 3.52
N PRO A 385 16.48 -9.96 3.90
CA PRO A 385 16.30 -11.15 4.75
C PRO A 385 16.46 -12.46 3.99
N TYR A 386 16.08 -12.50 2.71
CA TYR A 386 16.02 -13.71 1.88
C TYR A 386 16.75 -13.51 0.58
N GLN A 387 17.71 -14.40 0.27
CA GLN A 387 18.52 -14.29 -0.96
C GLN A 387 17.73 -14.80 -2.18
N LYS A 388 17.29 -16.03 -2.15
CA LYS A 388 16.53 -16.67 -3.23
C LYS A 388 15.10 -16.96 -2.79
N ARG A 389 14.15 -16.74 -3.69
CA ARG A 389 12.75 -17.07 -3.46
C ARG A 389 12.21 -17.99 -4.55
N THR A 390 11.45 -18.99 -4.12
CA THR A 390 10.57 -19.76 -4.97
C THR A 390 9.13 -19.57 -4.53
N SER A 391 8.27 -19.13 -5.45
CA SER A 391 6.82 -19.13 -5.25
C SER A 391 6.29 -20.48 -5.72
N HIS A 392 5.82 -21.31 -4.80
CA HIS A 392 5.24 -22.58 -5.19
C HIS A 392 3.91 -22.39 -5.93
N GLY A 393 3.67 -23.25 -6.91
CA GLY A 393 2.42 -23.29 -7.66
C GLY A 393 1.27 -23.79 -6.79
N MET A 394 0.07 -23.51 -7.24
CA MET A 394 -1.16 -23.94 -6.57
C MET A 394 -1.55 -25.33 -7.06
N ILE A 395 -1.93 -26.21 -6.12
CA ILE A 395 -2.61 -27.47 -6.46
C ILE A 395 -4.09 -27.13 -6.69
N LEU A 396 -4.55 -27.38 -7.89
CA LEU A 396 -5.91 -27.14 -8.35
C LEU A 396 -6.77 -28.38 -8.16
N GLY A 397 -8.08 -28.24 -8.17
CA GLY A 397 -8.99 -29.38 -8.24
C GLY A 397 -8.75 -30.18 -9.54
N ASP A 398 -9.35 -31.35 -9.63
CA ASP A 398 -9.28 -32.25 -10.79
C ASP A 398 -9.81 -31.58 -12.08
N ASN A 399 -10.69 -30.62 -11.95
CA ASN A 399 -11.22 -29.76 -13.03
C ASN A 399 -10.28 -28.61 -13.45
N GLY A 400 -9.09 -28.49 -12.84
CA GLY A 400 -8.15 -27.41 -13.12
C GLY A 400 -8.51 -26.05 -12.49
N GLU A 401 -9.52 -25.99 -11.63
CA GLU A 401 -9.92 -24.80 -10.94
C GLU A 401 -9.35 -24.72 -9.49
N LYS A 402 -9.22 -23.51 -8.98
CA LYS A 402 -8.84 -23.30 -7.57
C LYS A 402 -9.80 -24.06 -6.64
N MET A 403 -9.24 -24.85 -5.72
CA MET A 403 -10.01 -25.52 -4.69
C MET A 403 -10.70 -24.53 -3.77
N SER A 404 -12.00 -24.74 -3.52
CA SER A 404 -12.76 -23.97 -2.52
C SER A 404 -13.89 -24.80 -1.94
N LYS A 405 -14.22 -24.53 -0.66
CA LYS A 405 -15.33 -25.20 0.01
C LYS A 405 -16.66 -24.97 -0.70
N SER A 406 -16.88 -23.79 -1.25
CA SER A 406 -18.10 -23.44 -1.99
C SER A 406 -18.25 -24.20 -3.32
N LYS A 407 -17.16 -24.66 -3.91
CA LYS A 407 -17.16 -25.45 -5.16
C LYS A 407 -17.20 -26.96 -4.90
N GLY A 408 -17.00 -27.41 -3.67
CA GLY A 408 -16.98 -28.82 -3.31
C GLY A 408 -15.82 -29.63 -3.91
N ASN A 409 -14.77 -28.96 -4.41
CA ASN A 409 -13.63 -29.56 -5.10
C ASN A 409 -12.36 -29.63 -4.22
N VAL A 410 -12.50 -29.51 -2.91
CA VAL A 410 -11.37 -29.55 -1.95
C VAL A 410 -10.96 -31.00 -1.73
N ILE A 411 -9.66 -31.27 -1.90
CA ILE A 411 -9.01 -32.52 -1.48
C ILE A 411 -8.43 -32.29 -0.09
N ASN A 412 -8.91 -33.08 0.88
CA ASN A 412 -8.41 -32.99 2.24
C ASN A 412 -7.15 -33.86 2.38
N PRO A 413 -6.00 -33.32 2.78
CA PRO A 413 -4.79 -34.08 3.02
C PRO A 413 -4.96 -35.19 4.06
N ASP A 414 -5.78 -35.00 5.10
CA ASP A 414 -6.02 -36.00 6.15
C ASP A 414 -6.69 -37.26 5.58
N ASP A 415 -7.60 -37.11 4.63
CA ASP A 415 -8.24 -38.23 3.96
C ASP A 415 -7.24 -39.02 3.12
N MET A 416 -6.36 -38.30 2.40
CA MET A 416 -5.29 -38.90 1.60
C MET A 416 -4.27 -39.63 2.49
N VAL A 417 -3.89 -39.05 3.62
CA VAL A 417 -2.99 -39.69 4.59
C VAL A 417 -3.64 -40.95 5.19
N LYS A 418 -4.92 -40.94 5.48
CA LYS A 418 -5.65 -42.07 6.01
C LYS A 418 -5.75 -43.24 5.00
N GLU A 419 -5.93 -42.93 3.73
CA GLU A 419 -6.10 -43.91 2.65
C GLU A 419 -4.78 -44.46 2.11
N TYR A 420 -3.81 -43.55 1.84
CA TYR A 420 -2.56 -43.90 1.14
C TYR A 420 -1.32 -43.85 2.03
N GLY A 421 -1.39 -43.21 3.19
CA GLY A 421 -0.25 -42.92 4.05
C GLY A 421 0.45 -41.59 3.71
N ALA A 422 1.04 -41.00 4.75
CA ALA A 422 1.71 -39.69 4.62
C ALA A 422 2.87 -39.70 3.61
N ASP A 423 3.65 -40.77 3.56
CA ASP A 423 4.80 -40.89 2.65
C ASP A 423 4.35 -40.92 1.19
N ALA A 424 3.25 -41.62 0.87
CA ALA A 424 2.70 -41.66 -0.49
C ALA A 424 2.22 -40.28 -0.95
N LEU A 425 1.52 -39.53 -0.08
CA LEU A 425 1.09 -38.17 -0.35
C LEU A 425 2.28 -37.25 -0.60
N ARG A 426 3.27 -37.24 0.27
CA ARG A 426 4.47 -36.38 0.15
C ARG A 426 5.28 -36.68 -1.11
N VAL A 427 5.46 -37.97 -1.45
CA VAL A 427 6.14 -38.36 -2.68
C VAL A 427 5.34 -37.90 -3.90
N TYR A 428 4.02 -38.05 -3.86
CA TYR A 428 3.15 -37.65 -4.95
C TYR A 428 3.18 -36.12 -5.19
N GLU A 429 3.08 -35.31 -4.15
CA GLU A 429 3.16 -33.85 -4.24
C GLU A 429 4.48 -33.39 -4.90
N MET A 430 5.60 -34.02 -4.54
CA MET A 430 6.90 -33.73 -5.15
C MET A 430 7.00 -34.22 -6.60
N PHE A 431 6.27 -35.27 -6.96
CA PHE A 431 6.30 -35.89 -8.29
C PHE A 431 5.39 -35.18 -9.31
N MET A 432 4.35 -34.47 -8.86
CA MET A 432 3.33 -33.87 -9.74
C MET A 432 3.89 -32.91 -10.82
N GLY A 433 5.11 -32.40 -10.67
CA GLY A 433 5.76 -31.49 -11.61
C GLY A 433 6.58 -30.39 -10.92
N PRO A 434 7.05 -29.37 -11.66
CA PRO A 434 7.85 -28.28 -11.11
C PRO A 434 7.15 -27.58 -9.95
N ILE A 435 7.89 -27.26 -8.89
CA ILE A 435 7.32 -26.72 -7.65
C ILE A 435 6.65 -25.34 -7.86
N ASP A 436 7.09 -24.60 -8.85
CA ASP A 436 6.62 -23.24 -9.18
C ASP A 436 5.41 -23.20 -10.14
N ALA A 437 5.02 -24.37 -10.71
CA ALA A 437 3.88 -24.46 -11.61
C ALA A 437 2.58 -24.87 -10.91
N ALA A 438 1.47 -24.26 -11.28
CA ALA A 438 0.14 -24.71 -10.86
C ALA A 438 -0.19 -26.05 -11.55
N LYS A 439 -0.81 -26.98 -10.82
CA LYS A 439 -1.07 -28.36 -11.24
C LYS A 439 -2.45 -28.80 -10.81
N PRO A 440 -3.22 -29.48 -11.69
CA PRO A 440 -4.45 -30.12 -11.28
C PRO A 440 -4.11 -31.38 -10.44
N TRP A 441 -4.94 -31.63 -9.42
CA TRP A 441 -4.90 -32.90 -8.70
C TRP A 441 -5.36 -34.02 -9.60
N ASP A 442 -4.55 -35.10 -9.68
CA ASP A 442 -4.95 -36.36 -10.33
C ASP A 442 -5.17 -37.43 -9.23
N PRO A 443 -6.40 -37.88 -9.01
CA PRO A 443 -6.70 -38.89 -7.98
C PRO A 443 -6.04 -40.23 -8.23
N ASN A 444 -5.64 -40.52 -9.49
CA ASN A 444 -4.96 -41.78 -9.81
C ASN A 444 -3.43 -41.71 -9.64
N GLY A 445 -2.88 -40.50 -9.58
CA GLY A 445 -1.42 -40.29 -9.52
C GLY A 445 -0.81 -40.74 -8.19
N ILE A 446 -1.53 -40.60 -7.09
CA ILE A 446 -1.08 -41.00 -5.75
C ILE A 446 -0.91 -42.55 -5.62
N ASP A 447 -1.74 -43.30 -6.33
CA ASP A 447 -1.62 -44.77 -6.42
C ASP A 447 -0.25 -45.23 -6.94
N GLY A 448 0.28 -44.53 -7.94
CA GLY A 448 1.60 -44.77 -8.49
C GLY A 448 2.71 -44.60 -7.46
N SER A 449 2.63 -43.54 -6.66
CA SER A 449 3.57 -43.24 -5.57
C SER A 449 3.50 -44.31 -4.48
N LYS A 450 2.29 -44.75 -4.09
CA LYS A 450 2.12 -45.85 -3.10
C LYS A 450 2.73 -47.14 -3.61
N LYS A 451 2.41 -47.54 -4.82
CA LYS A 451 2.96 -48.78 -5.43
C LYS A 451 4.50 -48.73 -5.56
N PHE A 452 5.06 -47.54 -5.80
CA PHE A 452 6.51 -47.39 -5.78
C PHE A 452 7.09 -47.64 -4.38
N LEU A 453 6.55 -47.01 -3.36
CA LEU A 453 7.00 -47.19 -1.99
C LEU A 453 6.85 -48.64 -1.51
N ASP A 454 5.75 -49.30 -1.85
CA ASP A 454 5.52 -50.70 -1.51
C ASP A 454 6.56 -51.63 -2.20
N ARG A 455 7.00 -51.29 -3.42
CA ARG A 455 8.10 -52.02 -4.11
C ARG A 455 9.45 -51.81 -3.42
N VAL A 456 9.77 -50.54 -3.07
CA VAL A 456 11.01 -50.24 -2.34
C VAL A 456 11.05 -50.96 -1.01
N TRP A 457 9.92 -50.94 -0.27
CA TRP A 457 9.81 -51.65 1.03
C TRP A 457 10.01 -53.17 0.91
N ARG A 458 9.43 -53.79 -0.12
CA ARG A 458 9.64 -55.24 -0.38
C ARG A 458 11.08 -55.55 -0.68
N LEU A 459 11.73 -54.75 -1.55
CA LEU A 459 13.14 -54.95 -1.89
C LEU A 459 14.07 -54.84 -0.65
N TYR A 460 13.70 -53.98 0.31
CA TYR A 460 14.50 -53.83 1.53
C TYR A 460 14.32 -55.00 2.51
N LYS A 461 13.16 -55.65 2.50
CA LYS A 461 12.86 -56.80 3.39
C LYS A 461 13.39 -58.13 2.88
N GLU A 462 13.60 -58.30 1.60
CA GLU A 462 14.24 -59.45 0.98
C GLU A 462 15.78 -59.32 1.10
#